data_0c884d8fe95279684d8eea6838728d8a
#
_entry.id   0c884d8fe95279684d8eea6838728d8a
#
_cell.length_a   1.000
_cell.length_b   1.000
_cell.length_c   1.000
_cell.angle_alpha   90.00
_cell.angle_beta   90.00
_cell.angle_gamma   90.00
#
_symmetry.space_group_name_H-M   'P 1'
#
loop_
_entity.id
_entity.type
_entity.pdbx_description
1 polymer ?
#
loop_
_entity_poly.entity_id
_entity_poly.type
_entity_poly.pdbx_seq_one_letter_code
_entity_poly.pdbx_strand_id
1 'polypeptide(L)'
;MTNRIIKKVLSALSHQALVRVMSALFFSLALMTNFAHSVEYPSGVVRIIVGFPPGNATDIVARVFAKQMSEAFNGAPFVVENMVGAAGSIGTAAVAKATPNGLTLLVGSVGTLAMNPWLIKNLPYDPAKDFVPLAQLASVPMYVTVQSTLPVNSFTDLVALAKQKPGVLNFGSSGNGSANHLIAAVVASTSSIDITHIPYKGSAPAVTDLLAGRLSLMVETAPAVLPHVKSGKLKILAVTKPTRTAILPDVLTLSESGYPGFDAQAWIGFAAPAGTPREILDVLGRTAAQVVGSKLFAAKMVELGLEPMASTSPAQFSSYLNGEIKRWGTVTERIGIVRE
;
A
#
# COMPACT_ATOMS: atom_id res chain seq x y z
N MET A 1 -54.56 -40.27 58.22
CA MET A 1 -54.48 -39.88 56.75
C MET A 1 -53.89 -38.49 56.53
N THR A 2 -54.01 -37.58 57.44
CA THR A 2 -53.62 -36.16 57.35
C THR A 2 -52.09 -35.90 57.32
N ASN A 3 -51.27 -36.75 58.05
CA ASN A 3 -49.83 -36.49 58.10
C ASN A 3 -49.04 -36.86 56.84
N ARG A 4 -49.57 -37.68 55.94
CA ARG A 4 -48.91 -38.05 54.68
C ARG A 4 -49.11 -36.93 53.59
N ILE A 5 -50.18 -36.20 53.68
CA ILE A 5 -50.50 -35.10 52.71
C ILE A 5 -49.61 -33.88 53.01
N ILE A 6 -49.46 -33.55 54.32
CA ILE A 6 -48.64 -32.40 54.74
C ILE A 6 -47.14 -32.63 54.40
N LYS A 7 -46.62 -33.86 54.58
CA LYS A 7 -45.21 -34.15 54.14
C LYS A 7 -45.01 -34.09 52.64
N LYS A 8 -46.00 -34.50 51.81
CA LYS A 8 -45.92 -34.35 50.36
C LYS A 8 -46.00 -32.90 49.88
N VAL A 9 -46.79 -32.06 50.54
CA VAL A 9 -46.88 -30.64 50.21
C VAL A 9 -45.63 -29.86 50.59
N LEU A 10 -45.03 -30.18 51.78
CA LEU A 10 -43.74 -29.57 52.19
C LEU A 10 -42.57 -30.00 51.33
N SER A 11 -42.56 -31.27 50.86
CA SER A 11 -41.49 -31.72 49.95
C SER A 11 -41.65 -31.12 48.52
N ALA A 12 -42.87 -30.90 48.05
CA ALA A 12 -43.13 -30.25 46.77
C ALA A 12 -42.82 -28.75 46.81
N LEU A 13 -43.06 -28.06 47.94
CA LEU A 13 -42.68 -26.66 48.14
C LEU A 13 -41.17 -26.45 48.22
N SER A 14 -40.43 -27.40 48.82
CA SER A 14 -38.98 -27.36 48.87
C SER A 14 -38.34 -27.58 47.46
N HIS A 15 -38.93 -28.47 46.66
CA HIS A 15 -38.46 -28.69 45.28
C HIS A 15 -38.71 -27.46 44.35
N GLN A 16 -39.87 -26.83 44.47
CA GLN A 16 -40.16 -25.61 43.70
C GLN A 16 -39.30 -24.42 44.13
N ALA A 17 -38.97 -24.28 45.41
CA ALA A 17 -38.06 -23.27 45.92
C ALA A 17 -36.61 -23.51 45.42
N LEU A 18 -36.18 -24.77 45.44
CA LEU A 18 -34.83 -25.16 44.95
C LEU A 18 -34.71 -24.91 43.43
N VAL A 19 -35.71 -25.25 42.61
CA VAL A 19 -35.73 -25.01 41.19
C VAL A 19 -35.74 -23.50 40.88
N ARG A 20 -36.47 -22.67 41.63
CA ARG A 20 -36.44 -21.21 41.46
C ARG A 20 -35.10 -20.59 41.83
N VAL A 21 -34.42 -21.05 42.89
CA VAL A 21 -33.12 -20.59 43.29
C VAL A 21 -32.06 -21.00 42.24
N MET A 22 -32.08 -22.24 41.77
CA MET A 22 -31.18 -22.68 40.69
C MET A 22 -31.45 -21.96 39.37
N SER A 23 -32.69 -21.71 38.98
CA SER A 23 -33.00 -20.92 37.80
C SER A 23 -32.52 -19.46 37.92
N ALA A 24 -32.64 -18.86 39.10
CA ALA A 24 -32.16 -17.50 39.37
C ALA A 24 -30.61 -17.44 39.37
N LEU A 25 -29.92 -18.49 39.90
CA LEU A 25 -28.47 -18.58 39.79
C LEU A 25 -27.98 -18.80 38.37
N PHE A 26 -28.66 -19.61 37.57
CA PHE A 26 -28.34 -19.83 36.15
C PHE A 26 -28.58 -18.55 35.31
N PHE A 27 -29.65 -17.82 35.63
CA PHE A 27 -29.93 -16.55 34.95
C PHE A 27 -28.95 -15.44 35.33
N SER A 28 -28.50 -15.37 36.59
CA SER A 28 -27.46 -14.43 37.02
C SER A 28 -26.09 -14.79 36.46
N LEU A 29 -25.74 -16.08 36.31
CA LEU A 29 -24.50 -16.53 35.67
C LEU A 29 -24.48 -16.26 34.18
N ALA A 30 -25.64 -16.35 33.49
CA ALA A 30 -25.79 -16.00 32.07
C ALA A 30 -25.69 -14.49 31.81
N LEU A 31 -26.02 -13.64 32.79
CA LEU A 31 -25.85 -12.18 32.68
C LEU A 31 -24.38 -11.72 32.91
N MET A 32 -23.54 -12.54 33.53
CA MET A 32 -22.14 -12.20 33.76
C MET A 32 -21.21 -12.48 32.55
N THR A 33 -21.69 -13.15 31.50
CA THR A 33 -20.85 -13.55 30.35
C THR A 33 -20.77 -12.53 29.21
N ASN A 34 -21.40 -11.36 29.32
CA ASN A 34 -21.38 -10.32 28.28
C ASN A 34 -20.62 -9.03 28.66
N PHE A 35 -19.62 -9.11 29.50
CA PHE A 35 -18.57 -8.07 29.45
C PHE A 35 -17.68 -8.37 28.25
N ALA A 36 -18.15 -8.06 27.05
CA ALA A 36 -17.27 -7.84 25.94
C ALA A 36 -16.27 -6.76 26.41
N HIS A 37 -15.04 -7.18 26.75
CA HIS A 37 -13.94 -6.24 26.94
C HIS A 37 -13.79 -5.52 25.60
N SER A 38 -14.34 -4.33 25.52
CA SER A 38 -14.01 -3.39 24.43
C SER A 38 -12.53 -3.11 24.63
N VAL A 39 -11.70 -3.74 23.81
CA VAL A 39 -10.27 -3.43 23.78
C VAL A 39 -10.18 -1.95 23.47
N GLU A 40 -9.74 -1.16 24.45
CA GLU A 40 -9.48 0.27 24.23
C GLU A 40 -8.28 0.39 23.30
N TYR A 41 -8.58 0.52 22.01
CA TYR A 41 -7.57 0.66 20.98
C TYR A 41 -7.65 2.06 20.36
N PRO A 42 -6.51 2.72 20.17
CA PRO A 42 -5.15 2.28 20.52
C PRO A 42 -4.81 2.53 22.01
N SER A 43 -4.06 1.61 22.62
CA SER A 43 -3.56 1.72 24.00
C SER A 43 -2.30 2.58 24.14
N GLY A 44 -1.84 3.21 23.05
CA GLY A 44 -0.62 4.02 23.00
C GLY A 44 -0.37 4.63 21.64
N VAL A 45 0.86 5.06 21.40
CA VAL A 45 1.29 5.62 20.11
C VAL A 45 1.29 4.53 19.04
N VAL A 46 0.56 4.76 17.96
CA VAL A 46 0.57 3.91 16.78
C VAL A 46 1.65 4.39 15.81
N ARG A 47 2.64 3.54 15.56
CA ARG A 47 3.74 3.80 14.64
C ARG A 47 3.38 3.26 13.27
N ILE A 48 3.38 4.11 12.27
CA ILE A 48 3.21 3.73 10.86
C ILE A 48 4.60 3.73 10.21
N ILE A 49 5.11 2.55 9.93
CA ILE A 49 6.42 2.39 9.29
C ILE A 49 6.30 2.53 7.78
N VAL A 50 7.22 3.31 7.21
CA VAL A 50 7.40 3.52 5.77
C VAL A 50 8.83 3.17 5.39
N GLY A 51 9.02 2.26 4.41
CA GLY A 51 10.33 1.78 3.99
C GLY A 51 11.13 2.75 3.10
N PHE A 52 10.62 3.96 2.85
CA PHE A 52 11.20 4.93 1.90
C PHE A 52 11.51 6.27 2.57
N PRO A 53 12.41 7.09 1.97
CA PRO A 53 12.74 8.42 2.49
C PRO A 53 11.52 9.33 2.58
N PRO A 54 11.54 10.33 3.50
CA PRO A 54 10.55 11.40 3.53
C PRO A 54 10.40 12.08 2.16
N GLY A 55 9.15 12.44 1.81
CA GLY A 55 8.82 13.08 0.53
C GLY A 55 8.64 12.12 -0.66
N ASN A 56 8.86 10.83 -0.50
CA ASN A 56 8.41 9.82 -1.45
C ASN A 56 6.87 9.69 -1.40
N ALA A 57 6.24 9.25 -2.50
CA ALA A 57 4.78 9.12 -2.57
C ALA A 57 4.20 8.28 -1.42
N THR A 58 4.88 7.19 -1.03
CA THR A 58 4.45 6.33 0.10
C THR A 58 4.45 7.11 1.43
N ASP A 59 5.49 7.90 1.69
CA ASP A 59 5.58 8.76 2.89
C ASP A 59 4.50 9.83 2.91
N ILE A 60 4.30 10.52 1.79
CA ILE A 60 3.29 11.56 1.66
C ILE A 60 1.89 11.01 1.95
N VAL A 61 1.53 9.88 1.34
CA VAL A 61 0.24 9.21 1.57
C VAL A 61 0.12 8.74 3.03
N ALA A 62 1.19 8.15 3.59
CA ALA A 62 1.20 7.70 4.98
C ALA A 62 0.93 8.85 5.96
N ARG A 63 1.51 10.04 5.74
CA ARG A 63 1.29 11.21 6.62
C ARG A 63 -0.13 11.75 6.52
N VAL A 64 -0.70 11.84 5.30
CA VAL A 64 -2.09 12.23 5.11
C VAL A 64 -3.03 11.22 5.79
N PHE A 65 -2.76 9.93 5.60
CA PHE A 65 -3.54 8.86 6.20
C PHE A 65 -3.42 8.85 7.72
N ALA A 66 -2.20 8.93 8.28
CA ALA A 66 -1.94 8.96 9.72
C ALA A 66 -2.69 10.10 10.42
N LYS A 67 -2.70 11.30 9.82
CA LYS A 67 -3.45 12.44 10.35
C LYS A 67 -4.95 12.13 10.44
N GLN A 68 -5.56 11.60 9.38
CA GLN A 68 -6.99 11.31 9.37
C GLN A 68 -7.33 10.11 10.25
N MET A 69 -6.44 9.12 10.38
CA MET A 69 -6.61 8.04 11.36
C MET A 69 -6.58 8.60 12.78
N SER A 70 -5.63 9.48 13.10
CA SER A 70 -5.60 10.15 14.41
C SER A 70 -6.91 10.88 14.72
N GLU A 71 -7.43 11.66 13.77
CA GLU A 71 -8.71 12.36 13.90
C GLU A 71 -9.87 11.36 14.13
N ALA A 72 -9.91 10.26 13.40
CA ALA A 72 -10.92 9.22 13.54
C ALA A 72 -10.84 8.44 14.86
N PHE A 73 -9.66 8.39 15.47
CA PHE A 73 -9.41 7.82 16.81
C PHE A 73 -9.34 8.90 17.91
N ASN A 74 -10.16 9.95 17.81
CA ASN A 74 -10.29 11.02 18.81
C ASN A 74 -8.97 11.69 19.22
N GLY A 75 -8.03 11.84 18.28
CA GLY A 75 -6.73 12.46 18.51
C GLY A 75 -5.64 11.51 19.01
N ALA A 76 -5.89 10.19 19.03
CA ALA A 76 -4.85 9.22 19.35
C ALA A 76 -3.64 9.37 18.41
N PRO A 77 -2.40 9.28 18.89
CA PRO A 77 -1.22 9.58 18.09
C PRO A 77 -0.92 8.46 17.09
N PHE A 78 -1.04 8.77 15.79
CA PHE A 78 -0.54 7.98 14.68
C PHE A 78 0.69 8.68 14.10
N VAL A 79 1.88 8.07 14.25
CA VAL A 79 3.16 8.68 13.90
C VAL A 79 3.81 7.92 12.75
N VAL A 80 4.21 8.64 11.70
CA VAL A 80 4.93 8.05 10.56
C VAL A 80 6.43 8.04 10.84
N GLU A 81 7.05 6.87 10.70
CA GLU A 81 8.47 6.65 10.84
C GLU A 81 9.08 6.07 9.55
N ASN A 82 10.14 6.69 9.07
CA ASN A 82 10.83 6.24 7.86
C ASN A 82 12.00 5.32 8.23
N MET A 83 11.90 4.02 7.87
CA MET A 83 12.96 3.02 8.04
C MET A 83 13.50 2.61 6.68
N VAL A 84 14.45 3.39 6.16
CA VAL A 84 14.91 3.33 4.78
C VAL A 84 15.96 2.24 4.58
N GLY A 85 15.97 1.60 3.40
CA GLY A 85 17.03 0.72 2.94
C GLY A 85 16.52 -0.52 2.21
N ALA A 86 17.37 -1.10 1.37
CA ALA A 86 17.12 -2.32 0.60
C ALA A 86 15.74 -2.34 -0.08
N ALA A 87 15.47 -1.34 -0.94
CA ALA A 87 14.17 -1.18 -1.63
C ALA A 87 12.94 -1.17 -0.68
N GLY A 88 13.11 -0.64 0.54
CA GLY A 88 12.05 -0.59 1.56
C GLY A 88 11.91 -1.86 2.39
N SER A 89 12.71 -2.89 2.13
CA SER A 89 12.58 -4.17 2.83
C SER A 89 12.98 -4.10 4.31
N ILE A 90 13.89 -3.18 4.71
CA ILE A 90 14.28 -3.00 6.12
C ILE A 90 13.07 -2.60 6.96
N GLY A 91 12.36 -1.55 6.59
CA GLY A 91 11.17 -1.10 7.31
C GLY A 91 10.03 -2.13 7.27
N THR A 92 9.81 -2.77 6.13
CA THR A 92 8.80 -3.81 5.98
C THR A 92 9.07 -5.01 6.89
N ALA A 93 10.33 -5.47 6.93
CA ALA A 93 10.75 -6.57 7.82
C ALA A 93 10.64 -6.20 9.32
N ALA A 94 10.86 -4.94 9.67
CA ALA A 94 10.68 -4.47 11.04
C ALA A 94 9.21 -4.61 11.48
N VAL A 95 8.25 -4.32 10.61
CA VAL A 95 6.83 -4.52 10.91
C VAL A 95 6.46 -6.00 10.93
N ALA A 96 6.98 -6.82 10.01
CA ALA A 96 6.74 -8.26 10.00
C ALA A 96 7.15 -8.94 11.32
N LYS A 97 8.17 -8.40 11.98
CA LYS A 97 8.72 -8.92 13.26
C LYS A 97 8.20 -8.17 14.50
N ALA A 98 7.36 -7.16 14.31
CA ALA A 98 6.83 -6.38 15.43
C ALA A 98 5.82 -7.18 16.24
N THR A 99 5.67 -6.82 17.52
CA THR A 99 4.61 -7.37 18.36
C THR A 99 3.25 -7.11 17.73
N PRO A 100 2.42 -8.15 17.50
CA PRO A 100 1.16 -8.01 16.76
C PRO A 100 0.03 -7.47 17.64
N ASN A 101 0.25 -6.30 18.24
CA ASN A 101 -0.70 -5.62 19.13
C ASN A 101 -1.38 -4.40 18.48
N GLY A 102 -1.16 -4.19 17.18
CA GLY A 102 -1.72 -3.06 16.43
C GLY A 102 -0.99 -1.73 16.59
N LEU A 103 0.07 -1.64 17.42
CA LEU A 103 0.80 -0.38 17.64
C LEU A 103 1.97 -0.16 16.67
N THR A 104 2.31 -1.15 15.84
CA THR A 104 3.28 -1.00 14.76
C THR A 104 2.67 -1.53 13.47
N LEU A 105 2.45 -0.64 12.52
CA LEU A 105 1.70 -0.90 11.30
C LEU A 105 2.54 -0.50 10.08
N LEU A 106 2.21 -1.02 8.90
CA LEU A 106 2.91 -0.77 7.65
C LEU A 106 2.07 0.10 6.72
N VAL A 107 2.64 1.16 6.18
CA VAL A 107 2.22 1.69 4.89
C VAL A 107 3.28 1.28 3.87
N GLY A 108 2.92 0.26 3.10
CA GLY A 108 3.76 -0.36 2.09
C GLY A 108 3.36 0.04 0.67
N SER A 109 4.22 -0.25 -0.29
CA SER A 109 3.98 -0.05 -1.71
C SER A 109 3.95 -1.36 -2.47
N VAL A 110 3.54 -1.32 -3.74
CA VAL A 110 3.67 -2.46 -4.66
C VAL A 110 5.10 -3.04 -4.65
N GLY A 111 6.14 -2.19 -4.51
CA GLY A 111 7.52 -2.62 -4.40
C GLY A 111 7.74 -3.56 -3.23
N THR A 112 7.40 -3.11 -2.02
CA THR A 112 7.64 -3.87 -0.79
C THR A 112 6.71 -5.07 -0.63
N LEU A 113 5.47 -4.98 -1.10
CA LEU A 113 4.44 -5.99 -0.86
C LEU A 113 4.24 -7.00 -2.00
N ALA A 114 4.65 -6.65 -3.25
CA ALA A 114 4.41 -7.55 -4.39
C ALA A 114 5.64 -7.81 -5.28
N MET A 115 6.58 -6.86 -5.38
CA MET A 115 7.75 -6.97 -6.26
C MET A 115 8.96 -7.59 -5.58
N ASN A 116 9.31 -7.15 -4.35
CA ASN A 116 10.50 -7.61 -3.63
C ASN A 116 10.64 -9.13 -3.48
N PRO A 117 9.57 -9.93 -3.35
CA PRO A 117 9.67 -11.40 -3.33
C PRO A 117 10.36 -11.99 -4.57
N TRP A 118 10.33 -11.29 -5.68
CA TRP A 118 10.87 -11.72 -6.98
C TRP A 118 12.24 -11.12 -7.31
N LEU A 119 12.70 -10.14 -6.50
CA LEU A 119 13.91 -9.38 -6.74
C LEU A 119 15.00 -9.65 -5.72
N ILE A 120 14.61 -9.88 -4.47
CA ILE A 120 15.54 -10.02 -3.36
C ILE A 120 15.61 -11.51 -2.98
N LYS A 121 16.80 -12.09 -3.14
CA LYS A 121 17.02 -13.53 -2.91
C LYS A 121 16.74 -13.96 -1.48
N ASN A 122 17.17 -13.17 -0.51
CA ASN A 122 17.02 -13.43 0.92
C ASN A 122 16.09 -12.39 1.56
N LEU A 123 14.88 -12.23 1.01
CA LEU A 123 13.90 -11.30 1.55
C LEU A 123 13.54 -11.69 2.98
N PRO A 124 13.71 -10.79 3.99
CA PRO A 124 13.53 -11.15 5.40
C PRO A 124 12.06 -11.15 5.86
N TYR A 125 11.11 -11.22 4.95
CA TYR A 125 9.67 -11.33 5.19
C TYR A 125 8.96 -11.97 4.00
N ASP A 126 7.77 -12.52 4.25
CA ASP A 126 6.85 -13.04 3.24
C ASP A 126 5.58 -12.18 3.21
N PRO A 127 5.35 -11.35 2.15
CA PRO A 127 4.19 -10.45 2.12
C PRO A 127 2.84 -11.15 2.28
N ALA A 128 2.73 -12.40 1.82
CA ALA A 128 1.48 -13.14 1.86
C ALA A 128 1.20 -13.77 3.25
N LYS A 129 2.24 -13.97 4.08
CA LYS A 129 2.12 -14.65 5.37
C LYS A 129 2.29 -13.73 6.56
N ASP A 130 3.22 -12.76 6.46
CA ASP A 130 3.64 -11.94 7.59
C ASP A 130 2.77 -10.70 7.80
N PHE A 131 1.80 -10.44 6.90
CA PHE A 131 0.94 -9.27 6.98
C PHE A 131 -0.54 -9.62 6.79
N VAL A 132 -1.37 -8.82 7.43
CA VAL A 132 -2.81 -8.74 7.18
C VAL A 132 -3.09 -7.44 6.45
N PRO A 133 -3.41 -7.47 5.14
CA PRO A 133 -3.80 -6.29 4.38
C PRO A 133 -5.11 -5.71 4.92
N LEU A 134 -5.16 -4.39 5.16
CA LEU A 134 -6.30 -3.69 5.76
C LEU A 134 -7.03 -2.79 4.76
N ALA A 135 -6.30 -1.97 4.00
CA ALA A 135 -6.87 -1.06 3.01
C ALA A 135 -5.86 -0.71 1.90
N GLN A 136 -6.33 -0.58 0.67
CA GLN A 136 -5.60 0.15 -0.37
C GLN A 136 -5.82 1.65 -0.15
N LEU A 137 -4.72 2.42 -0.11
CA LEU A 137 -4.79 3.86 0.18
C LEU A 137 -4.87 4.70 -1.10
N ALA A 138 -4.01 4.41 -2.06
CA ALA A 138 -3.94 5.17 -3.31
C ALA A 138 -3.41 4.33 -4.46
N SER A 139 -3.90 4.58 -5.66
CA SER A 139 -3.21 4.27 -6.90
C SER A 139 -2.20 5.37 -7.19
N VAL A 140 -1.01 4.97 -7.64
CA VAL A 140 0.10 5.88 -7.92
C VAL A 140 0.41 5.79 -9.41
N PRO A 141 -0.18 6.67 -10.24
CA PRO A 141 0.16 6.72 -11.65
C PRO A 141 1.65 6.99 -11.84
N MET A 142 2.28 6.24 -12.74
CA MET A 142 3.67 6.43 -13.11
C MET A 142 3.74 7.01 -14.52
N TYR A 143 4.66 7.94 -14.73
CA TYR A 143 4.77 8.69 -15.97
C TYR A 143 6.16 8.54 -16.57
N VAL A 144 6.24 8.20 -17.85
CA VAL A 144 7.48 8.26 -18.61
C VAL A 144 7.83 9.73 -18.80
N THR A 145 8.85 10.16 -18.10
CA THR A 145 9.24 11.57 -18.00
C THR A 145 10.66 11.74 -18.54
N VAL A 146 10.87 12.76 -19.37
CA VAL A 146 12.15 13.09 -19.99
C VAL A 146 12.52 14.56 -19.75
N GLN A 147 13.80 14.89 -19.89
CA GLN A 147 14.23 16.29 -19.92
C GLN A 147 13.64 17.00 -21.15
N SER A 148 13.24 18.28 -20.99
CA SER A 148 12.60 19.04 -22.08
C SER A 148 13.48 19.25 -23.29
N THR A 149 14.82 19.23 -23.14
CA THR A 149 15.80 19.38 -24.22
C THR A 149 16.01 18.08 -25.01
N LEU A 150 15.58 16.92 -24.53
CA LEU A 150 15.63 15.69 -25.31
C LEU A 150 14.75 15.87 -26.56
N PRO A 151 15.24 15.57 -27.78
CA PRO A 151 14.51 15.86 -29.04
C PRO A 151 13.43 14.79 -29.32
N VAL A 152 12.50 14.62 -28.37
CA VAL A 152 11.35 13.73 -28.45
C VAL A 152 10.10 14.44 -27.94
N ASN A 153 8.94 14.23 -28.58
CA ASN A 153 7.67 14.83 -28.19
C ASN A 153 6.58 13.79 -27.88
N SER A 154 6.86 12.53 -28.16
CA SER A 154 5.96 11.41 -27.89
C SER A 154 6.75 10.22 -27.36
N PHE A 155 6.04 9.23 -26.80
CA PHE A 155 6.66 7.97 -26.42
C PHE A 155 7.22 7.21 -27.65
N THR A 156 6.54 7.33 -28.78
CA THR A 156 7.02 6.74 -30.05
C THR A 156 8.35 7.35 -30.49
N ASP A 157 8.55 8.68 -30.35
CA ASP A 157 9.82 9.34 -30.65
C ASP A 157 10.94 8.83 -29.73
N LEU A 158 10.64 8.67 -28.43
CA LEU A 158 11.60 8.13 -27.46
C LEU A 158 12.05 6.71 -27.85
N VAL A 159 11.09 5.86 -28.25
CA VAL A 159 11.40 4.50 -28.71
C VAL A 159 12.25 4.52 -29.97
N ALA A 160 11.91 5.39 -30.94
CA ALA A 160 12.69 5.51 -32.17
C ALA A 160 14.12 5.97 -31.88
N LEU A 161 14.30 6.97 -31.00
CA LEU A 161 15.62 7.46 -30.57
C LEU A 161 16.44 6.35 -29.86
N ALA A 162 15.80 5.61 -28.95
CA ALA A 162 16.46 4.53 -28.22
C ALA A 162 16.92 3.39 -29.17
N LYS A 163 16.12 3.04 -30.15
CA LYS A 163 16.47 2.02 -31.17
C LYS A 163 17.57 2.49 -32.13
N GLN A 164 17.68 3.78 -32.42
CA GLN A 164 18.78 4.33 -33.21
C GLN A 164 20.12 4.35 -32.44
N LYS A 165 20.05 4.40 -31.12
CA LYS A 165 21.22 4.51 -30.24
C LYS A 165 21.11 3.51 -29.06
N PRO A 166 21.21 2.20 -29.30
CA PRO A 166 21.09 1.19 -28.23
C PRO A 166 22.14 1.43 -27.12
N GLY A 167 21.73 1.30 -25.86
CA GLY A 167 22.57 1.46 -24.68
C GLY A 167 23.01 2.90 -24.35
N VAL A 168 22.75 3.89 -25.21
CA VAL A 168 23.14 5.30 -25.00
C VAL A 168 22.21 6.01 -24.03
N LEU A 169 20.91 5.76 -24.14
CA LEU A 169 19.96 6.34 -23.19
C LEU A 169 20.02 5.63 -21.86
N ASN A 170 19.82 6.39 -20.78
CA ASN A 170 19.78 5.87 -19.43
C ASN A 170 18.52 6.32 -18.70
N PHE A 171 18.14 5.56 -17.68
CA PHE A 171 17.02 5.92 -16.82
C PHE A 171 17.39 5.87 -15.34
N GLY A 172 16.89 6.84 -14.57
CA GLY A 172 17.07 6.88 -13.13
C GLY A 172 15.94 6.19 -12.38
N SER A 173 16.24 5.68 -11.19
CA SER A 173 15.25 5.17 -10.24
C SER A 173 15.57 5.55 -8.81
N SER A 174 14.63 5.32 -7.90
CA SER A 174 14.86 5.49 -6.45
C SER A 174 15.64 4.34 -5.80
N GLY A 175 16.26 3.49 -6.62
CA GLY A 175 17.11 2.36 -6.21
C GLY A 175 16.68 1.04 -6.85
N ASN A 176 17.58 0.05 -6.79
CA ASN A 176 17.30 -1.30 -7.26
C ASN A 176 16.05 -1.85 -6.60
N GLY A 177 15.16 -2.49 -7.38
CA GLY A 177 13.93 -3.08 -6.89
C GLY A 177 12.81 -2.10 -6.55
N SER A 178 13.02 -0.79 -6.69
CA SER A 178 11.94 0.19 -6.51
C SER A 178 10.89 0.10 -7.63
N ALA A 179 9.67 0.59 -7.36
CA ALA A 179 8.58 0.55 -8.34
C ALA A 179 8.96 1.26 -9.64
N ASN A 180 9.61 2.42 -9.57
CA ASN A 180 10.04 3.15 -10.75
C ASN A 180 11.17 2.45 -11.52
N HIS A 181 12.07 1.70 -10.86
CA HIS A 181 13.02 0.82 -11.55
C HIS A 181 12.28 -0.24 -12.37
N LEU A 182 11.42 -1.02 -11.71
CA LEU A 182 10.78 -2.17 -12.37
C LEU A 182 9.81 -1.78 -13.46
N ILE A 183 9.02 -0.72 -13.21
CA ILE A 183 8.08 -0.24 -14.22
C ILE A 183 8.85 0.31 -15.43
N ALA A 184 9.99 1.01 -15.22
CA ALA A 184 10.85 1.42 -16.32
C ALA A 184 11.45 0.22 -17.08
N ALA A 185 11.87 -0.82 -16.38
CA ALA A 185 12.35 -2.05 -17.01
C ALA A 185 11.24 -2.77 -17.83
N VAL A 186 10.00 -2.77 -17.33
CA VAL A 186 8.84 -3.28 -18.08
C VAL A 186 8.57 -2.43 -19.32
N VAL A 187 8.66 -1.11 -19.20
CA VAL A 187 8.54 -0.18 -20.36
C VAL A 187 9.63 -0.50 -21.39
N ALA A 188 10.89 -0.61 -20.96
CA ALA A 188 12.01 -0.92 -21.85
C ALA A 188 11.85 -2.27 -22.57
N SER A 189 11.54 -3.32 -21.81
CA SER A 189 11.32 -4.67 -22.36
C SER A 189 10.14 -4.72 -23.32
N THR A 190 9.00 -4.13 -22.95
CA THR A 190 7.81 -4.13 -23.80
C THR A 190 8.02 -3.34 -25.10
N SER A 191 8.81 -2.26 -25.05
CA SER A 191 9.13 -1.45 -26.22
C SER A 191 10.33 -1.97 -27.02
N SER A 192 11.00 -3.03 -26.52
CA SER A 192 12.23 -3.58 -27.11
C SER A 192 13.31 -2.52 -27.32
N ILE A 193 13.57 -1.69 -26.27
CA ILE A 193 14.62 -0.68 -26.25
C ILE A 193 15.70 -1.05 -25.22
N ASP A 194 16.94 -0.77 -25.59
CA ASP A 194 18.10 -0.95 -24.73
C ASP A 194 18.46 0.38 -24.07
N ILE A 195 18.22 0.48 -22.75
CA ILE A 195 18.47 1.65 -21.91
C ILE A 195 19.13 1.24 -20.59
N THR A 196 20.13 2.00 -20.16
CA THR A 196 20.92 1.66 -18.96
C THR A 196 20.27 2.18 -17.68
N HIS A 197 20.11 1.31 -16.67
CA HIS A 197 19.60 1.70 -15.35
C HIS A 197 20.68 2.36 -14.49
N ILE A 198 20.33 3.50 -13.87
CA ILE A 198 21.16 4.22 -12.87
C ILE A 198 20.37 4.31 -11.55
N PRO A 199 20.74 3.52 -10.52
CA PRO A 199 20.04 3.54 -9.23
C PRO A 199 20.51 4.72 -8.36
N TYR A 200 19.55 5.36 -7.66
CA TYR A 200 19.77 6.43 -6.69
C TYR A 200 19.25 6.05 -5.30
N LYS A 201 19.63 6.82 -4.28
CA LYS A 201 19.11 6.69 -2.92
C LYS A 201 17.80 7.49 -2.74
N GLY A 202 16.80 7.22 -3.58
CA GLY A 202 15.51 7.91 -3.58
C GLY A 202 15.23 8.71 -4.86
N SER A 203 13.99 9.17 -5.05
CA SER A 203 13.55 9.91 -6.25
C SER A 203 14.19 11.29 -6.37
N ALA A 204 14.36 12.02 -5.27
CA ALA A 204 14.83 13.41 -5.31
C ALA A 204 16.20 13.59 -5.99
N PRO A 205 17.26 12.83 -5.63
CA PRO A 205 18.55 12.94 -6.32
C PRO A 205 18.46 12.49 -7.79
N ALA A 206 17.65 11.50 -8.13
CA ALA A 206 17.45 11.08 -9.52
C ALA A 206 16.75 12.17 -10.35
N VAL A 207 15.71 12.82 -9.81
CA VAL A 207 15.04 13.96 -10.47
C VAL A 207 16.02 15.13 -10.66
N THR A 208 16.91 15.40 -9.70
CA THR A 208 17.95 16.44 -9.85
C THR A 208 18.86 16.14 -11.04
N ASP A 209 19.27 14.88 -11.20
CA ASP A 209 20.13 14.47 -12.32
C ASP A 209 19.38 14.41 -13.66
N LEU A 210 18.07 14.10 -13.65
CA LEU A 210 17.24 14.25 -14.84
C LEU A 210 17.12 15.71 -15.28
N LEU A 211 16.92 16.63 -14.35
CA LEU A 211 16.89 18.08 -14.63
C LEU A 211 18.22 18.62 -15.15
N ALA A 212 19.34 18.04 -14.68
CA ALA A 212 20.68 18.40 -15.12
C ALA A 212 21.09 17.74 -16.45
N GLY A 213 20.26 16.88 -17.03
CA GLY A 213 20.55 16.15 -18.27
C GLY A 213 21.54 15.01 -18.13
N ARG A 214 21.85 14.55 -16.91
CA ARG A 214 22.66 13.35 -16.64
C ARG A 214 21.88 12.08 -16.85
N LEU A 215 20.54 12.15 -16.72
CA LEU A 215 19.60 11.09 -17.06
C LEU A 215 18.78 11.48 -18.29
N SER A 216 18.51 10.50 -19.16
CA SER A 216 17.65 10.66 -20.32
C SER A 216 16.17 10.65 -19.98
N LEU A 217 15.79 9.74 -19.08
CA LEU A 217 14.41 9.56 -18.66
C LEU A 217 14.28 9.00 -17.25
N MET A 218 13.06 9.08 -16.71
CA MET A 218 12.59 8.36 -15.53
C MET A 218 11.15 7.91 -15.76
N VAL A 219 10.77 6.81 -15.11
CA VAL A 219 9.35 6.48 -14.89
C VAL A 219 9.05 6.85 -13.46
N GLU A 220 8.32 7.96 -13.25
CA GLU A 220 8.22 8.57 -11.93
C GLU A 220 6.78 9.05 -11.62
N THR A 221 6.51 9.30 -10.37
CA THR A 221 5.22 9.74 -9.86
C THR A 221 4.96 11.23 -10.10
N ALA A 222 3.70 11.63 -10.24
CA ALA A 222 3.33 13.02 -10.44
C ALA A 222 3.88 13.97 -9.35
N PRO A 223 3.83 13.67 -8.04
CA PRO A 223 4.39 14.55 -7.01
C PRO A 223 5.85 14.93 -7.25
N ALA A 224 6.65 13.99 -7.75
CA ALA A 224 8.08 14.21 -7.97
C ALA A 224 8.40 15.02 -9.22
N VAL A 225 7.58 14.94 -10.29
CA VAL A 225 7.92 15.53 -11.60
C VAL A 225 7.00 16.68 -12.03
N LEU A 226 5.76 16.72 -11.56
CA LEU A 226 4.76 17.69 -12.02
C LEU A 226 5.17 19.17 -11.83
N PRO A 227 5.81 19.59 -10.73
CA PRO A 227 6.32 20.95 -10.60
C PRO A 227 7.31 21.35 -11.70
N HIS A 228 8.13 20.38 -12.14
CA HIS A 228 9.14 20.57 -13.17
C HIS A 228 8.55 20.53 -14.58
N VAL A 229 7.48 19.76 -14.77
CA VAL A 229 6.69 19.78 -16.02
C VAL A 229 5.98 21.11 -16.17
N LYS A 230 5.33 21.62 -15.13
CA LYS A 230 4.67 22.95 -15.12
C LYS A 230 5.66 24.09 -15.38
N SER A 231 6.91 23.96 -14.96
CA SER A 231 7.96 24.96 -15.25
C SER A 231 8.67 24.74 -16.60
N GLY A 232 8.23 23.77 -17.42
CA GLY A 232 8.79 23.49 -18.74
C GLY A 232 10.17 22.84 -18.76
N LYS A 233 10.69 22.38 -17.61
CA LYS A 233 12.00 21.72 -17.51
C LYS A 233 11.94 20.23 -17.84
N LEU A 234 10.80 19.59 -17.63
CA LEU A 234 10.55 18.19 -17.95
C LEU A 234 9.34 18.09 -18.89
N LYS A 235 9.26 16.98 -19.64
CA LYS A 235 8.11 16.57 -20.46
C LYS A 235 7.64 15.19 -19.99
N ILE A 236 6.32 14.99 -19.95
CA ILE A 236 5.71 13.68 -19.76
C ILE A 236 5.29 13.16 -21.14
N LEU A 237 5.71 11.96 -21.49
CA LEU A 237 5.44 11.35 -22.78
C LEU A 237 4.29 10.34 -22.75
N ALA A 238 4.12 9.62 -21.63
CA ALA A 238 3.05 8.65 -21.48
C ALA A 238 2.80 8.33 -19.99
N VAL A 239 1.61 7.80 -19.69
CA VAL A 239 1.28 7.18 -18.40
C VAL A 239 1.27 5.65 -18.52
N THR A 240 1.74 4.97 -17.47
CA THR A 240 1.88 3.51 -17.47
C THR A 240 0.61 2.74 -17.06
N LYS A 241 -0.50 3.46 -16.83
CA LYS A 241 -1.82 2.89 -16.55
C LYS A 241 -2.55 2.51 -17.84
N PRO A 242 -3.54 1.60 -17.75
CA PRO A 242 -4.39 1.26 -18.89
C PRO A 242 -5.32 2.41 -19.33
N THR A 243 -5.60 3.35 -18.43
CA THR A 243 -6.46 4.52 -18.67
C THR A 243 -5.71 5.81 -18.37
N ARG A 244 -6.04 6.89 -19.07
CA ARG A 244 -5.51 8.23 -18.75
C ARG A 244 -5.89 8.66 -17.34
N THR A 245 -5.12 9.56 -16.77
CA THR A 245 -5.37 10.10 -15.44
C THR A 245 -6.19 11.40 -15.50
N ALA A 246 -7.03 11.64 -14.50
CA ALA A 246 -7.79 12.87 -14.41
C ALA A 246 -6.88 14.12 -14.22
N ILE A 247 -5.68 13.93 -13.69
CA ILE A 247 -4.72 15.01 -13.42
C ILE A 247 -4.02 15.49 -14.69
N LEU A 248 -3.78 14.56 -15.62
CA LEU A 248 -3.12 14.81 -16.91
C LEU A 248 -3.91 14.13 -18.04
N PRO A 249 -5.12 14.63 -18.35
CA PRO A 249 -6.03 13.95 -19.28
C PRO A 249 -5.52 13.93 -20.72
N ASP A 250 -4.62 14.85 -21.07
CA ASP A 250 -4.01 14.94 -22.40
C ASP A 250 -2.83 13.98 -22.58
N VAL A 251 -2.29 13.42 -21.50
CA VAL A 251 -1.19 12.45 -21.56
C VAL A 251 -1.72 11.08 -21.98
N LEU A 252 -1.22 10.59 -23.11
CA LEU A 252 -1.57 9.27 -23.61
C LEU A 252 -1.11 8.16 -22.68
N THR A 253 -1.84 7.05 -22.68
CA THR A 253 -1.36 5.81 -22.07
C THR A 253 -0.32 5.14 -22.97
N LEU A 254 0.50 4.26 -22.41
CA LEU A 254 1.37 3.40 -23.23
C LEU A 254 0.54 2.50 -24.16
N SER A 255 -0.66 2.09 -23.73
CA SER A 255 -1.59 1.33 -24.57
C SER A 255 -2.02 2.12 -25.80
N GLU A 256 -2.36 3.40 -25.67
CA GLU A 256 -2.67 4.31 -26.76
C GLU A 256 -1.45 4.67 -27.62
N SER A 257 -0.25 4.53 -27.06
CA SER A 257 1.04 4.84 -27.72
C SER A 257 1.62 3.62 -28.50
N GLY A 258 0.82 2.60 -28.77
CA GLY A 258 1.20 1.46 -29.59
C GLY A 258 1.56 0.18 -28.82
N TYR A 259 1.27 0.12 -27.50
CA TYR A 259 1.54 -1.03 -26.63
C TYR A 259 0.24 -1.54 -25.98
N PRO A 260 -0.69 -2.13 -26.75
CA PRO A 260 -2.01 -2.50 -26.27
C PRO A 260 -1.92 -3.47 -25.08
N GLY A 261 -2.76 -3.22 -24.07
CA GLY A 261 -2.79 -4.02 -22.84
C GLY A 261 -1.66 -3.71 -21.86
N PHE A 262 -0.84 -2.66 -22.10
CA PHE A 262 0.15 -2.25 -21.11
C PHE A 262 -0.54 -1.76 -19.82
N ASP A 263 -0.19 -2.38 -18.72
CA ASP A 263 -0.62 -2.02 -17.37
C ASP A 263 0.53 -2.27 -16.39
N ALA A 264 1.13 -1.21 -15.88
CA ALA A 264 2.13 -1.27 -14.83
C ALA A 264 1.91 -0.10 -13.87
N GLN A 265 1.04 -0.31 -12.89
CA GLN A 265 0.67 0.68 -11.90
C GLN A 265 1.44 0.45 -10.60
N ALA A 266 1.76 1.53 -9.92
CA ALA A 266 2.11 1.48 -8.51
C ALA A 266 0.86 1.72 -7.65
N TRP A 267 0.90 1.21 -6.42
CA TRP A 267 -0.15 1.40 -5.41
C TRP A 267 0.48 1.41 -4.02
N ILE A 268 -0.26 1.97 -3.08
CA ILE A 268 0.11 2.07 -1.68
C ILE A 268 -0.99 1.43 -0.85
N GLY A 269 -0.60 0.62 0.12
CA GLY A 269 -1.51 -0.12 0.99
C GLY A 269 -1.12 -0.04 2.45
N PHE A 270 -2.12 -0.25 3.30
CA PHE A 270 -2.02 -0.28 4.74
C PHE A 270 -2.19 -1.71 5.24
N ALA A 271 -1.31 -2.15 6.13
CA ALA A 271 -1.30 -3.51 6.63
C ALA A 271 -0.85 -3.58 8.10
N ALA A 272 -1.31 -4.60 8.81
CA ALA A 272 -0.85 -4.96 10.14
C ALA A 272 0.05 -6.21 10.08
N PRO A 273 0.92 -6.45 11.07
CA PRO A 273 1.65 -7.72 11.17
C PRO A 273 0.67 -8.89 11.38
N ALA A 274 1.02 -10.05 10.85
CA ALA A 274 0.28 -11.28 11.08
C ALA A 274 0.19 -11.60 12.59
N GLY A 275 -0.92 -12.21 13.01
CA GLY A 275 -1.17 -12.50 14.43
C GLY A 275 -1.76 -11.33 15.22
N THR A 276 -1.98 -10.16 14.62
CA THR A 276 -2.73 -9.06 15.27
C THR A 276 -4.15 -9.53 15.62
N PRO A 277 -4.64 -9.29 16.85
CA PRO A 277 -5.97 -9.71 17.30
C PRO A 277 -7.09 -9.22 16.37
N ARG A 278 -8.08 -10.08 16.15
CA ARG A 278 -9.15 -9.81 15.19
C ARG A 278 -9.93 -8.54 15.52
N GLU A 279 -10.18 -8.28 16.80
CA GLU A 279 -10.89 -7.09 17.27
C GLU A 279 -10.14 -5.81 16.85
N ILE A 280 -8.81 -5.81 16.94
CA ILE A 280 -7.96 -4.69 16.51
C ILE A 280 -7.97 -4.56 14.98
N LEU A 281 -7.85 -5.69 14.25
CA LEU A 281 -7.92 -5.68 12.78
C LEU A 281 -9.26 -5.14 12.28
N ASP A 282 -10.37 -5.54 12.92
CA ASP A 282 -11.71 -5.10 12.55
C ASP A 282 -11.91 -3.60 12.80
N VAL A 283 -11.38 -3.07 13.90
CA VAL A 283 -11.42 -1.63 14.19
C VAL A 283 -10.55 -0.86 13.19
N LEU A 284 -9.30 -1.28 13.01
CA LEU A 284 -8.37 -0.66 12.06
C LEU A 284 -8.91 -0.67 10.63
N GLY A 285 -9.40 -1.83 10.17
CA GLY A 285 -9.92 -2.00 8.81
C GLY A 285 -11.15 -1.14 8.53
N ARG A 286 -12.12 -1.09 9.48
CA ARG A 286 -13.29 -0.22 9.34
C ARG A 286 -12.91 1.25 9.32
N THR A 287 -12.06 1.68 10.24
CA THR A 287 -11.63 3.09 10.29
C THR A 287 -10.82 3.47 9.06
N ALA A 288 -9.90 2.62 8.61
CA ALA A 288 -9.16 2.84 7.38
C ALA A 288 -10.08 2.94 6.16
N ALA A 289 -11.08 2.08 6.05
CA ALA A 289 -12.08 2.13 4.97
C ALA A 289 -12.89 3.44 4.99
N GLN A 290 -13.26 3.94 6.17
CA GLN A 290 -13.95 5.23 6.34
C GLN A 290 -13.05 6.40 5.92
N VAL A 291 -11.79 6.40 6.35
CA VAL A 291 -10.80 7.42 5.98
C VAL A 291 -10.60 7.44 4.46
N VAL A 292 -10.30 6.29 3.85
CA VAL A 292 -10.05 6.18 2.40
C VAL A 292 -11.28 6.57 1.58
N GLY A 293 -12.49 6.21 2.04
CA GLY A 293 -13.76 6.56 1.40
C GLY A 293 -14.19 8.02 1.62
N SER A 294 -13.47 8.79 2.43
CA SER A 294 -13.84 10.17 2.73
C SER A 294 -13.53 11.12 1.56
N LYS A 295 -14.41 12.11 1.34
CA LYS A 295 -14.16 13.17 0.35
C LYS A 295 -12.86 13.94 0.63
N LEU A 296 -12.51 14.11 1.90
CA LEU A 296 -11.30 14.82 2.32
C LEU A 296 -10.05 14.05 1.89
N PHE A 297 -10.00 12.74 2.13
CA PHE A 297 -8.85 11.92 1.70
C PHE A 297 -8.75 11.88 0.17
N ALA A 298 -9.87 11.65 -0.52
CA ALA A 298 -9.90 11.61 -1.97
C ALA A 298 -9.42 12.93 -2.60
N ALA A 299 -9.91 14.08 -2.12
CA ALA A 299 -9.48 15.39 -2.58
C ALA A 299 -7.98 15.60 -2.37
N LYS A 300 -7.43 15.13 -1.22
CA LYS A 300 -6.01 15.25 -0.92
C LYS A 300 -5.15 14.37 -1.82
N MET A 301 -5.61 13.17 -2.18
CA MET A 301 -4.90 12.32 -3.15
C MET A 301 -4.83 13.01 -4.52
N VAL A 302 -5.94 13.55 -5.00
CA VAL A 302 -5.98 14.29 -6.29
C VAL A 302 -5.05 15.52 -6.26
N GLU A 303 -5.08 16.32 -5.18
CA GLU A 303 -4.18 17.48 -5.01
C GLU A 303 -2.70 17.07 -5.11
N LEU A 304 -2.37 15.89 -4.59
CA LEU A 304 -1.02 15.33 -4.61
C LEU A 304 -0.65 14.66 -5.95
N GLY A 305 -1.54 14.64 -6.92
CA GLY A 305 -1.27 13.98 -8.19
C GLY A 305 -1.39 12.45 -8.14
N LEU A 306 -2.13 11.95 -7.16
CA LEU A 306 -2.44 10.53 -6.95
C LEU A 306 -3.91 10.26 -7.23
N GLU A 307 -4.28 9.00 -7.39
CA GLU A 307 -5.67 8.63 -7.55
C GLU A 307 -6.20 7.98 -6.28
N PRO A 308 -7.32 8.50 -5.75
CA PRO A 308 -7.98 7.86 -4.62
C PRO A 308 -8.45 6.45 -5.02
N MET A 309 -8.29 5.50 -4.12
CA MET A 309 -8.87 4.17 -4.30
C MET A 309 -10.30 4.15 -3.79
N ALA A 310 -11.13 3.32 -4.41
CA ALA A 310 -12.39 2.95 -3.78
C ALA A 310 -12.10 2.22 -2.47
N SER A 311 -12.91 2.47 -1.45
CA SER A 311 -12.80 1.73 -0.19
C SER A 311 -12.97 0.24 -0.46
N THR A 312 -11.96 -0.55 -0.12
CA THR A 312 -11.96 -2.01 -0.26
C THR A 312 -12.02 -2.65 1.11
N SER A 313 -12.67 -3.82 1.20
CA SER A 313 -12.58 -4.62 2.41
C SER A 313 -11.18 -5.25 2.55
N PRO A 314 -10.73 -5.61 3.77
CA PRO A 314 -9.48 -6.34 3.96
C PRO A 314 -9.38 -7.61 3.10
N ALA A 315 -10.48 -8.35 2.93
CA ALA A 315 -10.52 -9.55 2.09
C ALA A 315 -10.30 -9.23 0.60
N GLN A 316 -10.90 -8.15 0.09
CA GLN A 316 -10.67 -7.71 -1.28
C GLN A 316 -9.23 -7.27 -1.49
N PHE A 317 -8.65 -6.52 -0.55
CA PHE A 317 -7.25 -6.11 -0.65
C PHE A 317 -6.29 -7.31 -0.54
N SER A 318 -6.59 -8.28 0.31
CA SER A 318 -5.81 -9.53 0.40
C SER A 318 -5.83 -10.31 -0.93
N SER A 319 -7.00 -10.45 -1.56
CA SER A 319 -7.13 -11.09 -2.87
C SER A 319 -6.35 -10.34 -3.96
N TYR A 320 -6.45 -9.01 -3.97
CA TYR A 320 -5.71 -8.15 -4.89
C TYR A 320 -4.19 -8.31 -4.70
N LEU A 321 -3.69 -8.24 -3.45
CA LEU A 321 -2.27 -8.39 -3.12
C LEU A 321 -1.72 -9.75 -3.62
N ASN A 322 -2.45 -10.84 -3.37
CA ASN A 322 -2.05 -12.16 -3.85
C ASN A 322 -2.00 -12.24 -5.38
N GLY A 323 -2.94 -11.59 -6.06
CA GLY A 323 -2.92 -11.43 -7.53
C GLY A 323 -1.69 -10.64 -8.01
N GLU A 324 -1.39 -9.54 -7.36
CA GLU A 324 -0.23 -8.70 -7.67
C GLU A 324 1.11 -9.43 -7.46
N ILE A 325 1.26 -10.16 -6.36
CA ILE A 325 2.47 -10.97 -6.12
C ILE A 325 2.69 -11.94 -7.29
N LYS A 326 1.65 -12.67 -7.71
CA LYS A 326 1.75 -13.61 -8.86
C LYS A 326 2.05 -12.88 -10.16
N ARG A 327 1.35 -11.77 -10.43
CA ARG A 327 1.54 -10.96 -11.63
C ARG A 327 2.97 -10.46 -11.77
N TRP A 328 3.54 -9.91 -10.69
CA TRP A 328 4.92 -9.42 -10.72
C TRP A 328 5.94 -10.55 -10.84
N GLY A 329 5.66 -11.76 -10.34
CA GLY A 329 6.48 -12.94 -10.62
C GLY A 329 6.59 -13.22 -12.11
N THR A 330 5.45 -13.33 -12.80
CA THR A 330 5.41 -13.54 -14.27
C THR A 330 6.10 -12.39 -15.03
N VAL A 331 5.92 -11.15 -14.57
CA VAL A 331 6.54 -9.97 -15.20
C VAL A 331 8.06 -10.02 -15.07
N THR A 332 8.60 -10.26 -13.86
CA THR A 332 10.05 -10.32 -13.63
C THR A 332 10.73 -11.44 -14.38
N GLU A 333 10.11 -12.62 -14.47
CA GLU A 333 10.58 -13.72 -15.31
C GLU A 333 10.65 -13.31 -16.80
N ARG A 334 9.59 -12.71 -17.32
CA ARG A 334 9.52 -12.29 -18.74
C ARG A 334 10.58 -11.26 -19.12
N ILE A 335 10.91 -10.33 -18.21
CA ILE A 335 11.92 -9.28 -18.46
C ILE A 335 13.33 -9.72 -18.06
N GLY A 336 13.52 -10.96 -17.61
CA GLY A 336 14.84 -11.53 -17.32
C GLY A 336 15.54 -10.94 -16.10
N ILE A 337 14.82 -10.36 -15.15
CA ILE A 337 15.42 -9.85 -13.91
C ILE A 337 15.84 -11.04 -13.02
N VAL A 338 17.12 -11.06 -12.67
CA VAL A 338 17.68 -12.05 -11.73
C VAL A 338 17.55 -11.50 -10.31
N ARG A 339 17.20 -12.37 -9.37
CA ARG A 339 17.18 -12.02 -7.94
C ARG A 339 18.59 -11.73 -7.43
N GLU A 340 18.77 -10.59 -6.81
CA GLU A 340 20.02 -10.15 -6.18
C GLU A 340 20.04 -10.42 -4.67
#